data_039c0735cf54bd663c3b6858bf51f835
#
_entry.id   039c0735cf54bd663c3b6858bf51f835
#
_cell.length_a   1.000
_cell.length_b   1.000
_cell.length_c   1.000
_cell.angle_alpha   90.00
_cell.angle_beta   90.00
_cell.angle_gamma   90.00
#
_symmetry.space_group_name_H-M   'P 1'
#
loop_
_entity.id
_entity.type
_entity.pdbx_description
1 polymer ?
#
loop_
_entity_poly.entity_id
_entity_poly.type
_entity_poly.pdbx_seq_one_letter_code
_entity_poly.pdbx_strand_id
1 'polypeptide(L)'
;AYTVNVTSQCEKEQHIKHLEEHNRKIIEALPEFIFIFDENFFITDVLMAPGTILLHPVEVLKGADGRSIYSPEVSDLFLCNIRECLKDGNLKEIEYPLEVEGSKHYFQARIAPFEGNTVLALIHDIGDRIRRSEELIEAKRRAEDADRMKSVFLANMSHEIRTPLNAIVGFSEIMVLTENEEEKHEYLEIIQKNSNLLLQLINDILDLSRIESGKSEMHFQQVEIAGLVDEVEKVHQLKMKLNVDLKVVRPQGEFWTSTDRNRVMQVLFNFLSNAIKNTETGSITLGLKQEGDWLKLFVSDTGCGIPEEKLPQIFTRFEKLNDFVQGTGLGLSICKSIVERLGGRIE
;
A
#
# COMPACT_ATOMS: atom_id res chain seq x y z
N ALA A 1 -20.53 39.50 77.72
CA ALA A 1 -21.23 39.15 76.46
C ALA A 1 -20.18 38.88 75.37
N TYR A 2 -20.12 37.67 74.91
CA TYR A 2 -19.32 37.29 73.74
C TYR A 2 -20.23 37.41 72.52
N THR A 3 -20.03 38.39 71.66
CA THR A 3 -20.69 38.47 70.37
C THR A 3 -19.76 37.88 69.31
N VAL A 4 -20.03 36.66 68.87
CA VAL A 4 -19.38 36.06 67.73
C VAL A 4 -20.03 36.63 66.47
N ASN A 5 -19.25 37.15 65.52
CA ASN A 5 -19.76 37.65 64.23
C ASN A 5 -20.13 36.50 63.31
N VAL A 6 -21.38 35.99 63.47
CA VAL A 6 -21.92 34.85 62.73
C VAL A 6 -21.97 35.10 61.23
N THR A 7 -22.11 36.36 60.80
CA THR A 7 -22.20 36.74 59.37
C THR A 7 -20.89 36.46 58.62
N SER A 8 -19.74 36.79 59.21
CA SER A 8 -18.42 36.55 58.63
C SER A 8 -18.06 35.06 58.49
N GLN A 9 -18.57 34.23 59.41
CA GLN A 9 -18.35 32.79 59.38
C GLN A 9 -19.20 32.13 58.30
N CYS A 10 -20.44 32.54 58.15
CA CYS A 10 -21.36 32.06 57.10
C CYS A 10 -20.87 32.44 55.68
N GLU A 11 -20.37 33.65 55.50
CA GLU A 11 -19.82 34.08 54.23
C GLU A 11 -18.56 33.30 53.84
N LYS A 12 -17.69 32.95 54.79
CA LYS A 12 -16.52 32.12 54.55
C LYS A 12 -16.90 30.67 54.17
N GLU A 13 -17.90 30.10 54.86
CA GLU A 13 -18.39 28.74 54.58
C GLU A 13 -19.06 28.69 53.20
N GLN A 14 -19.83 29.70 52.82
CA GLN A 14 -20.44 29.78 51.48
C GLN A 14 -19.36 29.92 50.38
N HIS A 15 -18.35 30.71 50.65
CA HIS A 15 -17.23 30.92 49.69
C HIS A 15 -16.43 29.61 49.49
N ILE A 16 -16.10 28.89 50.56
CA ILE A 16 -15.42 27.59 50.51
C ILE A 16 -16.26 26.59 49.70
N LYS A 17 -17.55 26.49 50.00
CA LYS A 17 -18.46 25.59 49.30
C LYS A 17 -18.55 25.93 47.80
N HIS A 18 -18.55 27.19 47.44
CA HIS A 18 -18.55 27.63 46.06
C HIS A 18 -17.23 27.26 45.33
N LEU A 19 -16.09 27.40 45.99
CA LEU A 19 -14.77 27.02 45.46
C LEU A 19 -14.69 25.49 45.28
N GLU A 20 -15.20 24.71 46.24
CA GLU A 20 -15.25 23.26 46.16
C GLU A 20 -16.11 22.78 44.98
N GLU A 21 -17.31 23.36 44.80
CA GLU A 21 -18.18 23.07 43.68
C GLU A 21 -17.53 23.46 42.33
N HIS A 22 -16.86 24.59 42.29
CA HIS A 22 -16.16 25.06 41.09
C HIS A 22 -15.01 24.14 40.71
N ASN A 23 -14.15 23.77 41.66
CA ASN A 23 -13.05 22.85 41.45
C ASN A 23 -13.55 21.47 41.02
N ARG A 24 -14.62 20.96 41.66
CA ARG A 24 -15.22 19.69 41.26
C ARG A 24 -15.72 19.71 39.82
N LYS A 25 -16.38 20.78 39.37
CA LYS A 25 -16.82 20.92 37.97
C LYS A 25 -15.68 20.98 36.98
N ILE A 26 -14.55 21.58 37.34
CA ILE A 26 -13.36 21.58 36.51
C ILE A 26 -12.83 20.15 36.36
N ILE A 27 -12.68 19.42 37.44
CA ILE A 27 -12.20 18.03 37.45
C ILE A 27 -13.16 17.13 36.65
N GLU A 28 -14.48 17.27 36.83
CA GLU A 28 -15.50 16.52 36.10
C GLU A 28 -15.51 16.81 34.57
N ALA A 29 -15.01 17.98 34.16
CA ALA A 29 -14.93 18.36 32.75
C ALA A 29 -13.65 17.87 32.06
N LEU A 30 -12.64 17.42 32.79
CA LEU A 30 -11.40 16.89 32.23
C LEU A 30 -11.57 15.42 31.80
N PRO A 31 -11.29 15.06 30.57
CA PRO A 31 -11.32 13.67 30.10
C PRO A 31 -10.06 12.89 30.52
N GLU A 32 -9.60 13.13 31.74
CA GLU A 32 -8.34 12.63 32.28
C GLU A 32 -8.56 11.97 33.63
N PHE A 33 -7.68 11.02 33.96
CA PHE A 33 -7.60 10.45 35.30
C PHE A 33 -6.58 11.24 36.09
N ILE A 34 -6.90 11.61 37.32
CA ILE A 34 -5.99 12.26 38.23
C ILE A 34 -5.68 11.30 39.36
N PHE A 35 -4.42 10.93 39.48
CA PHE A 35 -3.94 10.12 40.60
C PHE A 35 -3.00 10.95 41.45
N ILE A 36 -3.10 10.79 42.76
CA ILE A 36 -2.13 11.35 43.72
C ILE A 36 -1.32 10.21 44.25
N PHE A 37 -0.01 10.25 44.07
CA PHE A 37 0.93 9.24 44.55
C PHE A 37 1.85 9.82 45.63
N ASP A 38 2.22 8.97 46.58
CA ASP A 38 3.33 9.29 47.51
C ASP A 38 4.70 8.96 46.89
N GLU A 39 5.77 9.26 47.63
CA GLU A 39 7.14 9.02 47.20
C GLU A 39 7.49 7.53 46.98
N ASN A 40 6.68 6.61 47.48
CA ASN A 40 6.83 5.16 47.37
C ASN A 40 5.92 4.51 46.32
N PHE A 41 5.16 5.36 45.54
CA PHE A 41 4.23 4.94 44.51
C PHE A 41 2.91 4.33 45.05
N PHE A 42 2.52 4.66 46.29
CA PHE A 42 1.18 4.32 46.77
C PHE A 42 0.18 5.41 46.27
N ILE A 43 -1.00 4.95 45.84
CA ILE A 43 -2.08 5.82 45.42
C ILE A 43 -2.78 6.38 46.66
N THR A 44 -2.61 7.65 46.94
CA THR A 44 -3.23 8.32 48.07
C THR A 44 -4.63 8.81 47.77
N ASP A 45 -4.87 9.26 46.55
CA ASP A 45 -6.21 9.65 46.09
C ASP A 45 -6.37 9.47 44.56
N VAL A 46 -7.65 9.38 44.11
CA VAL A 46 -8.02 9.27 42.70
C VAL A 46 -9.20 10.20 42.45
N LEU A 47 -9.06 11.06 41.47
CA LEU A 47 -10.09 11.99 41.03
C LEU A 47 -10.36 11.75 39.54
N MET A 48 -11.64 11.70 39.15
CA MET A 48 -12.02 11.39 37.76
C MET A 48 -13.41 11.95 37.46
N ALA A 49 -13.68 12.13 36.18
CA ALA A 49 -15.02 12.45 35.71
C ALA A 49 -16.01 11.29 35.93
N PRO A 50 -17.29 11.57 36.24
CA PRO A 50 -18.33 10.54 36.33
C PRO A 50 -18.47 9.78 35.00
N GLY A 51 -18.52 8.44 35.07
CA GLY A 51 -18.69 7.60 33.90
C GLY A 51 -17.40 7.20 33.16
N THR A 52 -16.25 7.60 33.66
CA THR A 52 -14.95 7.16 33.13
C THR A 52 -14.69 5.73 33.60
N ILE A 53 -14.25 4.87 32.66
CA ILE A 53 -13.99 3.45 32.94
C ILE A 53 -12.56 3.31 33.46
N LEU A 54 -12.41 2.88 34.71
CA LEU A 54 -11.15 2.49 35.33
C LEU A 54 -10.95 0.97 35.25
N LEU A 55 -9.71 0.52 35.22
CA LEU A 55 -9.35 -0.90 35.34
C LEU A 55 -9.84 -1.55 36.65
N HIS A 56 -9.86 -0.77 37.71
CA HIS A 56 -10.30 -1.20 39.04
C HIS A 56 -11.20 -0.11 39.66
N PRO A 57 -12.17 -0.48 40.52
CA PRO A 57 -12.95 0.48 41.27
C PRO A 57 -12.08 1.43 42.10
N VAL A 58 -12.50 2.68 42.26
CA VAL A 58 -11.74 3.70 42.99
C VAL A 58 -11.42 3.27 44.42
N GLU A 59 -12.34 2.53 45.07
CA GLU A 59 -12.19 2.01 46.41
C GLU A 59 -11.05 1.00 46.53
N VAL A 60 -10.71 0.30 45.45
CA VAL A 60 -9.60 -0.67 45.39
C VAL A 60 -8.28 0.04 45.08
N LEU A 61 -8.35 1.13 44.29
CA LEU A 61 -7.16 1.87 43.91
C LEU A 61 -6.64 2.75 45.05
N LYS A 62 -7.51 3.33 45.84
CA LYS A 62 -7.10 4.20 46.96
C LYS A 62 -6.38 3.38 48.05
N GLY A 63 -5.12 3.69 48.33
CA GLY A 63 -4.24 3.00 49.22
C GLY A 63 -3.48 1.84 48.58
N ALA A 64 -3.71 1.50 47.31
CA ALA A 64 -3.00 0.46 46.60
C ALA A 64 -1.57 0.86 46.25
N ASP A 65 -0.69 -0.14 46.25
CA ASP A 65 0.66 0.04 45.68
C ASP A 65 0.59 0.02 44.16
N GLY A 66 1.08 1.05 43.49
CA GLY A 66 1.10 1.15 42.04
C GLY A 66 1.76 -0.06 41.36
N ARG A 67 2.71 -0.71 42.01
CA ARG A 67 3.36 -1.95 41.53
C ARG A 67 2.43 -3.15 41.41
N SER A 68 1.28 -3.10 42.05
CA SER A 68 0.24 -4.14 41.92
C SER A 68 -0.65 -3.95 40.69
N ILE A 69 -0.61 -2.75 40.06
CA ILE A 69 -1.47 -2.33 38.94
C ILE A 69 -0.69 -2.33 37.65
N TYR A 70 0.57 -1.87 37.69
CA TYR A 70 1.41 -1.70 36.54
C TYR A 70 2.46 -2.80 36.41
N SER A 71 2.92 -3.04 35.17
CA SER A 71 4.07 -3.93 34.95
C SER A 71 5.33 -3.42 35.66
N PRO A 72 6.31 -4.30 35.94
CA PRO A 72 7.57 -3.86 36.57
C PRO A 72 8.25 -2.69 35.83
N GLU A 73 8.30 -2.73 34.51
CA GLU A 73 8.93 -1.67 33.69
C GLU A 73 8.19 -0.33 33.85
N VAL A 74 6.86 -0.35 33.83
CA VAL A 74 6.04 0.86 34.00
C VAL A 74 6.15 1.39 35.45
N SER A 75 6.18 0.48 36.44
CA SER A 75 6.36 0.84 37.84
C SER A 75 7.69 1.53 38.09
N ASP A 76 8.79 1.01 37.53
CA ASP A 76 10.11 1.63 37.63
C ASP A 76 10.15 3.00 36.95
N LEU A 77 9.47 3.15 35.80
CA LEU A 77 9.34 4.41 35.10
C LEU A 77 8.63 5.47 35.96
N PHE A 78 7.50 5.11 36.59
CA PHE A 78 6.79 6.00 37.51
C PHE A 78 7.62 6.36 38.74
N LEU A 79 8.20 5.38 39.41
CA LEU A 79 9.03 5.61 40.62
C LEU A 79 10.23 6.53 40.36
N CYS A 80 10.92 6.35 39.25
CA CYS A 80 12.01 7.21 38.84
C CYS A 80 11.54 8.65 38.67
N ASN A 81 10.47 8.86 37.90
CA ASN A 81 9.95 10.19 37.60
C ASN A 81 9.28 10.87 38.81
N ILE A 82 8.62 10.12 39.70
CA ILE A 82 8.08 10.66 40.94
C ILE A 82 9.21 11.21 41.83
N ARG A 83 10.28 10.41 42.04
CA ARG A 83 11.44 10.83 42.86
C ARG A 83 12.17 12.04 42.27
N GLU A 84 12.36 12.06 40.97
CA GLU A 84 12.94 13.23 40.28
C GLU A 84 12.05 14.46 40.40
N CYS A 85 10.74 14.31 40.20
CA CYS A 85 9.77 15.39 40.33
C CYS A 85 9.75 16.00 41.73
N LEU A 86 9.77 15.16 42.78
CA LEU A 86 9.83 15.61 44.17
C LEU A 86 11.18 16.27 44.51
N LYS A 87 12.29 15.87 43.87
CA LYS A 87 13.63 16.39 44.10
C LYS A 87 13.87 17.76 43.48
N ASP A 88 13.44 17.92 42.20
CA ASP A 88 13.75 19.12 41.38
C ASP A 88 12.56 20.09 41.25
N GLY A 89 11.36 19.66 41.67
CA GLY A 89 10.14 20.46 41.61
C GLY A 89 9.59 20.66 40.20
N ASN A 90 10.14 19.97 39.20
CA ASN A 90 9.74 20.12 37.81
C ASN A 90 8.70 19.07 37.38
N LEU A 91 7.82 19.47 36.45
CA LEU A 91 6.89 18.57 35.79
C LEU A 91 7.65 17.52 34.99
N LYS A 92 7.24 16.25 35.14
CA LYS A 92 7.72 15.12 34.34
C LYS A 92 6.60 14.60 33.45
N GLU A 93 6.97 14.11 32.25
CA GLU A 93 6.04 13.56 31.28
C GLU A 93 6.54 12.22 30.83
N ILE A 94 5.69 11.18 30.93
CA ILE A 94 6.01 9.81 30.54
C ILE A 94 4.88 9.25 29.68
N GLU A 95 5.25 8.45 28.69
CA GLU A 95 4.31 7.65 27.89
C GLU A 95 4.54 6.17 28.19
N TYR A 96 3.47 5.41 28.41
CA TYR A 96 3.57 4.00 28.77
C TYR A 96 2.41 3.18 28.21
N PRO A 97 2.65 1.91 27.87
CA PRO A 97 1.59 0.97 27.54
C PRO A 97 0.95 0.38 28.79
N LEU A 98 -0.35 0.09 28.71
CA LEU A 98 -1.09 -0.64 29.71
C LEU A 98 -1.99 -1.65 29.00
N GLU A 99 -2.02 -2.88 29.49
CA GLU A 99 -2.89 -3.92 28.98
C GLU A 99 -4.24 -3.86 29.71
N VAL A 100 -5.30 -3.59 28.98
CA VAL A 100 -6.67 -3.44 29.49
C VAL A 100 -7.54 -4.46 28.80
N GLU A 101 -8.13 -5.41 29.52
CA GLU A 101 -9.01 -6.46 28.99
C GLU A 101 -8.40 -7.22 27.78
N GLY A 102 -7.08 -7.46 27.80
CA GLY A 102 -6.36 -8.15 26.73
C GLY A 102 -6.03 -7.28 25.51
N SER A 103 -6.30 -5.97 25.58
CA SER A 103 -5.95 -4.97 24.56
C SER A 103 -4.89 -4.02 25.07
N LYS A 104 -3.93 -3.67 24.21
CA LYS A 104 -2.85 -2.74 24.54
C LYS A 104 -3.31 -1.31 24.32
N HIS A 105 -3.33 -0.53 25.38
CA HIS A 105 -3.62 0.89 25.39
C HIS A 105 -2.35 1.68 25.68
N TYR A 106 -2.33 2.93 25.27
CA TYR A 106 -1.19 3.84 25.50
C TYR A 106 -1.65 5.05 26.26
N PHE A 107 -0.96 5.34 27.35
CA PHE A 107 -1.26 6.47 28.21
C PHE A 107 -0.08 7.40 28.31
N GLN A 108 -0.37 8.67 28.54
CA GLN A 108 0.59 9.69 28.89
C GLN A 108 0.29 10.15 30.31
N ALA A 109 1.31 10.16 31.19
CA ALA A 109 1.16 10.71 32.52
C ALA A 109 2.02 11.98 32.63
N ARG A 110 1.40 13.06 33.11
CA ARG A 110 2.06 14.31 33.53
C ARG A 110 2.11 14.34 35.03
N ILE A 111 3.31 14.28 35.60
CA ILE A 111 3.57 14.14 37.03
C ILE A 111 4.10 15.50 37.52
N ALA A 112 3.37 16.13 38.43
CA ALA A 112 3.74 17.42 39.02
C ALA A 112 3.79 17.31 40.56
N PRO A 113 4.64 18.08 41.25
CA PRO A 113 4.63 18.17 42.71
C PRO A 113 3.26 18.63 43.21
N PHE A 114 2.80 18.02 44.30
CA PHE A 114 1.54 18.36 44.93
C PHE A 114 1.78 18.71 46.42
N GLU A 115 0.88 18.38 47.32
CA GLU A 115 0.99 18.74 48.73
C GLU A 115 1.95 17.82 49.46
N GLY A 116 2.80 18.42 50.33
CA GLY A 116 3.77 17.66 51.13
C GLY A 116 4.78 16.86 50.29
N ASN A 117 4.84 15.55 50.49
CA ASN A 117 5.72 14.63 49.73
C ASN A 117 4.95 13.77 48.76
N THR A 118 3.96 14.37 48.08
CA THR A 118 3.13 13.69 47.07
C THR A 118 3.26 14.36 45.71
N VAL A 119 2.87 13.63 44.65
CA VAL A 119 2.77 14.12 43.29
C VAL A 119 1.36 13.90 42.76
N LEU A 120 0.92 14.80 41.91
CA LEU A 120 -0.29 14.68 41.13
C LEU A 120 0.11 14.21 39.72
N ALA A 121 -0.48 13.10 39.28
CA ALA A 121 -0.32 12.56 37.94
C ALA A 121 -1.61 12.70 37.16
N LEU A 122 -1.62 13.51 36.11
CA LEU A 122 -2.69 13.55 35.10
C LEU A 122 -2.40 12.47 34.07
N ILE A 123 -3.32 11.54 33.93
CA ILE A 123 -3.20 10.40 33.00
C ILE A 123 -4.22 10.55 31.88
N HIS A 124 -3.72 10.62 30.65
CA HIS A 124 -4.49 10.78 29.42
C HIS A 124 -4.30 9.59 28.50
N ASP A 125 -5.39 9.05 27.93
CA ASP A 125 -5.32 8.03 26.88
C ASP A 125 -4.88 8.66 25.56
N ILE A 126 -3.74 8.23 25.05
CA ILE A 126 -3.16 8.73 23.79
C ILE A 126 -3.29 7.71 22.62
N GLY A 127 -4.06 6.64 22.83
CA GLY A 127 -4.22 5.59 21.82
C GLY A 127 -4.72 6.12 20.48
N ASP A 128 -5.71 7.01 20.51
CA ASP A 128 -6.22 7.65 19.28
C ASP A 128 -5.17 8.53 18.60
N ARG A 129 -4.34 9.23 19.35
CA ARG A 129 -3.23 10.05 18.81
C ARG A 129 -2.19 9.17 18.12
N ILE A 130 -1.79 8.08 18.77
CA ILE A 130 -0.80 7.13 18.21
C ILE A 130 -1.35 6.48 16.96
N ARG A 131 -2.57 5.93 16.98
CA ARG A 131 -3.21 5.31 15.82
C ARG A 131 -3.30 6.27 14.62
N ARG A 132 -3.76 7.50 14.81
CA ARG A 132 -3.82 8.50 13.74
C ARG A 132 -2.43 8.85 13.20
N SER A 133 -1.41 8.89 14.07
CA SER A 133 -0.04 9.15 13.66
C SER A 133 0.51 8.01 12.80
N GLU A 134 0.26 6.77 13.17
CA GLU A 134 0.66 5.57 12.41
C GLU A 134 -0.06 5.51 11.06
N GLU A 135 -1.36 5.76 11.04
CA GLU A 135 -2.15 5.84 9.79
C GLU A 135 -1.61 6.93 8.84
N LEU A 136 -1.25 8.10 9.39
CA LEU A 136 -0.69 9.19 8.61
C LEU A 136 0.70 8.84 8.04
N ILE A 137 1.55 8.23 8.84
CA ILE A 137 2.89 7.77 8.41
C ILE A 137 2.75 6.74 7.28
N GLU A 138 1.85 5.77 7.45
CA GLU A 138 1.62 4.74 6.43
C GLU A 138 1.01 5.34 5.16
N ALA A 139 0.04 6.25 5.28
CA ALA A 139 -0.54 6.96 4.13
C ALA A 139 0.51 7.80 3.38
N LYS A 140 1.38 8.50 4.13
CA LYS A 140 2.49 9.27 3.57
C LYS A 140 3.46 8.36 2.81
N ARG A 141 3.87 7.25 3.41
CA ARG A 141 4.77 6.28 2.78
C ARG A 141 4.19 5.75 1.47
N ARG A 142 2.89 5.36 1.46
CA ARG A 142 2.22 4.90 0.22
C ARG A 142 2.18 5.98 -0.86
N ALA A 143 1.95 7.24 -0.47
CA ALA A 143 1.95 8.36 -1.41
C ALA A 143 3.35 8.63 -2.01
N GLU A 144 4.39 8.59 -1.18
CA GLU A 144 5.78 8.76 -1.62
C GLU A 144 6.25 7.61 -2.54
N ASP A 145 5.88 6.37 -2.22
CA ASP A 145 6.17 5.20 -3.06
C ASP A 145 5.46 5.31 -4.43
N ALA A 146 4.20 5.74 -4.45
CA ALA A 146 3.45 5.97 -5.68
C ALA A 146 4.06 7.10 -6.54
N ASP A 147 4.48 8.22 -5.94
CA ASP A 147 5.11 9.33 -6.65
C ASP A 147 6.48 8.93 -7.22
N ARG A 148 7.27 8.19 -6.45
CA ARG A 148 8.54 7.63 -6.92
C ARG A 148 8.33 6.69 -8.11
N MET A 149 7.37 5.78 -8.03
CA MET A 149 7.03 4.87 -9.14
C MET A 149 6.60 5.65 -10.40
N LYS A 150 5.80 6.70 -10.22
CA LYS A 150 5.39 7.58 -11.32
C LYS A 150 6.58 8.27 -11.98
N SER A 151 7.52 8.77 -11.18
CA SER A 151 8.73 9.44 -11.69
C SER A 151 9.63 8.49 -12.48
N VAL A 152 9.86 7.28 -11.97
CA VAL A 152 10.60 6.21 -12.68
C VAL A 152 9.88 5.82 -13.98
N PHE A 153 8.55 5.72 -13.95
CA PHE A 153 7.74 5.44 -15.13
C PHE A 153 7.96 6.49 -16.21
N LEU A 154 7.84 7.78 -15.89
CA LEU A 154 8.03 8.89 -16.86
C LEU A 154 9.46 8.93 -17.42
N ALA A 155 10.47 8.68 -16.59
CA ALA A 155 11.87 8.63 -17.03
C ALA A 155 12.10 7.48 -18.03
N ASN A 156 11.61 6.29 -17.72
CA ASN A 156 11.71 5.12 -18.60
C ASN A 156 10.96 5.32 -19.92
N MET A 157 9.74 5.89 -19.87
CA MET A 157 8.99 6.24 -21.07
C MET A 157 9.75 7.19 -21.99
N SER A 158 10.33 8.25 -21.40
CA SER A 158 11.11 9.22 -22.18
C SER A 158 12.29 8.55 -22.88
N HIS A 159 12.94 7.60 -22.23
CA HIS A 159 14.05 6.84 -22.83
C HIS A 159 13.55 5.90 -23.95
N GLU A 160 12.48 5.13 -23.70
CA GLU A 160 11.92 4.17 -24.66
C GLU A 160 11.32 4.85 -25.91
N ILE A 161 10.84 6.10 -25.78
CA ILE A 161 10.40 6.93 -26.91
C ILE A 161 11.59 7.49 -27.68
N ARG A 162 12.63 7.97 -27.00
CA ARG A 162 13.77 8.65 -27.62
C ARG A 162 14.56 7.72 -28.53
N THR A 163 14.78 6.49 -28.14
CA THR A 163 15.59 5.52 -28.89
C THR A 163 15.05 5.26 -30.29
N PRO A 164 13.78 4.82 -30.49
CA PRO A 164 13.24 4.63 -31.84
C PRO A 164 13.09 5.94 -32.61
N LEU A 165 12.77 7.05 -31.93
CA LEU A 165 12.67 8.35 -32.59
C LEU A 165 14.01 8.80 -33.18
N ASN A 166 15.10 8.68 -32.42
CA ASN A 166 16.43 9.01 -32.93
C ASN A 166 16.84 8.11 -34.10
N ALA A 167 16.48 6.82 -34.07
CA ALA A 167 16.71 5.92 -35.21
C ALA A 167 15.93 6.36 -36.45
N ILE A 168 14.63 6.71 -36.31
CA ILE A 168 13.83 7.21 -37.42
C ILE A 168 14.46 8.47 -38.03
N VAL A 169 14.79 9.46 -37.19
CA VAL A 169 15.40 10.72 -37.65
C VAL A 169 16.75 10.47 -38.32
N GLY A 170 17.66 9.76 -37.65
CA GLY A 170 19.01 9.53 -38.17
C GLY A 170 19.03 8.73 -39.47
N PHE A 171 18.25 7.64 -39.57
CA PHE A 171 18.18 6.88 -40.84
C PHE A 171 17.42 7.63 -41.95
N SER A 172 16.47 8.51 -41.63
CA SER A 172 15.85 9.37 -42.61
C SER A 172 16.83 10.39 -43.20
N GLU A 173 17.72 10.96 -42.40
CA GLU A 173 18.77 11.88 -42.86
C GLU A 173 19.78 11.17 -43.75
N ILE A 174 20.25 9.99 -43.35
CA ILE A 174 21.22 9.20 -44.12
C ILE A 174 20.61 8.72 -45.43
N MET A 175 19.35 8.29 -45.44
CA MET A 175 18.63 7.84 -46.64
C MET A 175 18.58 8.89 -47.73
N VAL A 176 18.48 10.18 -47.37
CA VAL A 176 18.51 11.30 -48.33
C VAL A 176 19.88 11.48 -48.96
N LEU A 177 20.98 11.15 -48.27
CA LEU A 177 22.35 11.33 -48.72
C LEU A 177 22.90 10.11 -49.46
N THR A 178 22.24 8.96 -49.36
CA THR A 178 22.69 7.71 -49.99
C THR A 178 22.18 7.62 -51.43
N GLU A 179 23.05 7.27 -52.35
CA GLU A 179 22.72 7.02 -53.77
C GLU A 179 22.45 5.52 -54.03
N ASN A 180 22.85 4.63 -53.14
CA ASN A 180 22.68 3.19 -53.25
C ASN A 180 21.25 2.77 -52.91
N GLU A 181 20.52 2.19 -53.86
CA GLU A 181 19.13 1.77 -53.70
C GLU A 181 18.98 0.61 -52.73
N GLU A 182 19.94 -0.30 -52.57
CA GLU A 182 19.91 -1.40 -51.60
C GLU A 182 19.98 -0.85 -50.18
N GLU A 183 20.89 0.08 -49.92
CA GLU A 183 21.02 0.74 -48.60
C GLU A 183 19.78 1.58 -48.29
N LYS A 184 19.18 2.26 -49.25
CA LYS A 184 17.92 2.97 -49.06
C LYS A 184 16.82 2.03 -48.59
N HIS A 185 16.77 0.84 -49.17
CA HIS A 185 15.77 -0.16 -48.77
C HIS A 185 15.97 -0.64 -47.35
N GLU A 186 17.23 -0.92 -46.94
CA GLU A 186 17.58 -1.27 -45.59
C GLU A 186 17.20 -0.14 -44.59
N TYR A 187 17.51 1.11 -44.89
CA TYR A 187 17.16 2.25 -44.05
C TYR A 187 15.66 2.43 -43.92
N LEU A 188 14.92 2.22 -44.99
CA LEU A 188 13.45 2.26 -44.97
C LEU A 188 12.86 1.18 -44.07
N GLU A 189 13.39 -0.06 -44.09
CA GLU A 189 12.97 -1.12 -43.21
C GLU A 189 13.24 -0.77 -41.72
N ILE A 190 14.40 -0.18 -41.42
CA ILE A 190 14.75 0.27 -40.08
C ILE A 190 13.79 1.36 -39.61
N ILE A 191 13.47 2.34 -40.47
CA ILE A 191 12.51 3.42 -40.16
C ILE A 191 11.14 2.83 -39.88
N GLN A 192 10.64 1.94 -40.75
CA GLN A 192 9.32 1.30 -40.57
C GLN A 192 9.25 0.50 -39.31
N LYS A 193 10.28 -0.29 -38.97
CA LYS A 193 10.37 -1.10 -37.75
C LYS A 193 10.33 -0.22 -36.50
N ASN A 194 11.07 0.89 -36.47
CA ASN A 194 11.09 1.80 -35.34
C ASN A 194 9.78 2.61 -35.22
N SER A 195 9.15 2.98 -36.33
CA SER A 195 7.84 3.63 -36.35
C SER A 195 6.76 2.73 -35.76
N ASN A 196 6.73 1.45 -36.13
CA ASN A 196 5.79 0.47 -35.59
C ASN A 196 6.03 0.24 -34.08
N LEU A 197 7.29 0.19 -33.64
CA LEU A 197 7.64 0.09 -32.23
C LEU A 197 7.14 1.31 -31.45
N LEU A 198 7.31 2.52 -31.98
CA LEU A 198 6.85 3.75 -31.34
C LEU A 198 5.32 3.79 -31.22
N LEU A 199 4.61 3.41 -32.29
CA LEU A 199 3.15 3.31 -32.28
C LEU A 199 2.65 2.29 -31.24
N GLN A 200 3.29 1.12 -31.15
CA GLN A 200 2.98 0.12 -30.14
C GLN A 200 3.17 0.69 -28.74
N LEU A 201 4.30 1.37 -28.48
CA LEU A 201 4.62 1.96 -27.18
C LEU A 201 3.59 3.04 -26.79
N ILE A 202 3.17 3.90 -27.73
CA ILE A 202 2.12 4.89 -27.47
C ILE A 202 0.80 4.21 -27.11
N ASN A 203 0.40 3.17 -27.84
CA ASN A 203 -0.82 2.43 -27.57
C ASN A 203 -0.76 1.72 -26.19
N ASP A 204 0.38 1.12 -25.85
CA ASP A 204 0.60 0.48 -24.54
C ASP A 204 0.45 1.48 -23.39
N ILE A 205 0.98 2.70 -23.57
CA ILE A 205 0.86 3.81 -22.60
C ILE A 205 -0.58 4.27 -22.45
N LEU A 206 -1.30 4.46 -23.55
CA LEU A 206 -2.70 4.87 -23.53
C LEU A 206 -3.59 3.80 -22.88
N ASP A 207 -3.35 2.52 -23.17
CA ASP A 207 -4.06 1.41 -22.53
C ASP A 207 -3.79 1.40 -21.03
N LEU A 208 -2.53 1.50 -20.62
CA LEU A 208 -2.18 1.55 -19.20
C LEU A 208 -2.84 2.74 -18.49
N SER A 209 -2.79 3.92 -19.07
CA SER A 209 -3.42 5.13 -18.53
C SER A 209 -4.94 4.98 -18.36
N ARG A 210 -5.62 4.37 -19.34
CA ARG A 210 -7.07 4.08 -19.27
C ARG A 210 -7.39 3.05 -18.19
N ILE A 211 -6.55 2.03 -18.05
CA ILE A 211 -6.69 1.00 -17.03
C ILE A 211 -6.52 1.60 -15.63
N GLU A 212 -5.47 2.40 -15.40
CA GLU A 212 -5.19 3.01 -14.09
C GLU A 212 -6.23 4.04 -13.66
N SER A 213 -6.69 4.85 -14.59
CA SER A 213 -7.74 5.85 -14.30
C SER A 213 -9.11 5.25 -14.04
N GLY A 214 -9.28 3.93 -14.15
CA GLY A 214 -10.57 3.26 -14.04
C GLY A 214 -11.53 3.55 -15.21
N LYS A 215 -11.10 4.33 -16.19
CA LYS A 215 -11.91 4.76 -17.34
C LYS A 215 -11.98 3.72 -18.48
N SER A 216 -11.27 2.60 -18.36
CA SER A 216 -11.38 1.50 -19.31
C SER A 216 -12.69 0.75 -19.04
N GLU A 217 -13.71 0.99 -19.81
CA GLU A 217 -14.93 0.19 -19.79
C GLU A 217 -14.62 -1.18 -20.36
N MET A 218 -15.02 -2.23 -19.64
CA MET A 218 -14.94 -3.61 -20.10
C MET A 218 -16.27 -3.97 -20.76
N HIS A 219 -16.21 -4.44 -22.00
CA HIS A 219 -17.40 -4.84 -22.77
C HIS A 219 -17.63 -6.35 -22.62
N PHE A 220 -18.27 -6.74 -21.51
CA PHE A 220 -18.58 -8.16 -21.28
C PHE A 220 -19.65 -8.66 -22.23
N GLN A 221 -19.36 -9.77 -22.91
CA GLN A 221 -20.28 -10.48 -23.80
C GLN A 221 -20.04 -11.98 -23.70
N GLN A 222 -21.00 -12.76 -24.18
CA GLN A 222 -20.80 -14.21 -24.30
C GLN A 222 -19.82 -14.46 -25.44
N VAL A 223 -18.69 -15.08 -25.13
CA VAL A 223 -17.61 -15.36 -26.08
C VAL A 223 -17.36 -16.87 -26.11
N GLU A 224 -17.35 -17.44 -27.29
CA GLU A 224 -16.89 -18.81 -27.52
C GLU A 224 -15.36 -18.78 -27.62
N ILE A 225 -14.69 -19.37 -26.62
CA ILE A 225 -13.25 -19.24 -26.43
C ILE A 225 -12.43 -20.08 -27.41
N ALA A 226 -12.94 -21.26 -27.84
CA ALA A 226 -12.23 -22.11 -28.80
C ALA A 226 -12.13 -21.44 -30.18
N GLY A 227 -13.19 -20.77 -30.64
CA GLY A 227 -13.17 -20.00 -31.88
C GLY A 227 -12.25 -18.75 -31.81
N LEU A 228 -12.14 -18.15 -30.60
CA LEU A 228 -11.18 -17.07 -30.37
C LEU A 228 -9.74 -17.57 -30.47
N VAL A 229 -9.44 -18.75 -29.94
CA VAL A 229 -8.12 -19.41 -30.08
C VAL A 229 -7.80 -19.69 -31.53
N ASP A 230 -8.78 -20.19 -32.33
CA ASP A 230 -8.58 -20.44 -33.77
C ASP A 230 -8.29 -19.16 -34.58
N GLU A 231 -8.91 -18.06 -34.22
CA GLU A 231 -8.64 -16.74 -34.85
C GLU A 231 -7.22 -16.27 -34.53
N VAL A 232 -6.82 -16.37 -33.27
CA VAL A 232 -5.46 -16.02 -32.81
C VAL A 232 -4.42 -16.89 -33.52
N GLU A 233 -4.66 -18.20 -33.67
CA GLU A 233 -3.80 -19.12 -34.41
C GLU A 233 -3.61 -18.65 -35.86
N LYS A 234 -4.71 -18.42 -36.59
CA LYS A 234 -4.65 -18.01 -38.01
C LYS A 234 -3.84 -16.75 -38.25
N VAL A 235 -3.97 -15.76 -37.37
CA VAL A 235 -3.22 -14.50 -37.49
C VAL A 235 -1.73 -14.70 -37.23
N HIS A 236 -1.35 -15.58 -36.29
CA HIS A 236 0.05 -15.79 -35.94
C HIS A 236 0.75 -16.84 -36.77
N GLN A 237 0.03 -17.77 -37.40
CA GLN A 237 0.61 -18.74 -38.32
C GLN A 237 1.42 -18.08 -39.44
N LEU A 238 0.97 -16.92 -39.95
CA LEU A 238 1.67 -16.14 -40.96
C LEU A 238 2.93 -15.42 -40.48
N LYS A 239 3.11 -15.31 -39.15
CA LYS A 239 4.23 -14.62 -38.50
C LYS A 239 5.28 -15.56 -37.95
N MET A 240 5.07 -16.86 -38.08
CA MET A 240 5.97 -17.88 -37.55
C MET A 240 7.31 -17.88 -38.30
N LYS A 241 8.40 -18.07 -37.56
CA LYS A 241 9.74 -18.30 -38.15
C LYS A 241 9.77 -19.67 -38.81
N LEU A 242 10.60 -19.82 -39.85
CA LEU A 242 10.69 -21.05 -40.65
C LEU A 242 10.97 -22.35 -39.82
N ASN A 243 11.66 -22.21 -38.68
CA ASN A 243 12.07 -23.33 -37.84
C ASN A 243 11.26 -23.43 -36.53
N VAL A 244 10.09 -22.83 -36.45
CA VAL A 244 9.23 -22.83 -35.26
C VAL A 244 7.83 -23.28 -35.61
N ASP A 245 7.37 -24.37 -35.00
CA ASP A 245 6.03 -24.92 -35.20
C ASP A 245 5.04 -24.29 -34.21
N LEU A 246 3.90 -23.81 -34.72
CA LEU A 246 2.77 -23.42 -33.88
C LEU A 246 1.82 -24.62 -33.70
N LYS A 247 1.62 -25.04 -32.46
CA LYS A 247 0.70 -26.11 -32.07
C LYS A 247 -0.48 -25.52 -31.32
N VAL A 248 -1.70 -26.02 -31.63
CA VAL A 248 -2.90 -25.64 -30.86
C VAL A 248 -3.42 -26.85 -30.11
N VAL A 249 -3.64 -26.69 -28.81
CA VAL A 249 -4.19 -27.72 -27.92
C VAL A 249 -5.49 -27.20 -27.31
N ARG A 250 -6.58 -27.86 -27.62
CA ARG A 250 -7.90 -27.52 -27.08
C ARG A 250 -8.73 -28.78 -26.82
N PRO A 251 -9.58 -28.79 -25.77
CA PRO A 251 -10.53 -29.85 -25.56
C PRO A 251 -11.63 -29.84 -26.65
N GLN A 252 -12.29 -30.96 -26.83
CA GLN A 252 -13.47 -31.01 -27.71
C GLN A 252 -14.68 -30.38 -27.01
N GLY A 253 -15.46 -29.60 -27.76
CA GLY A 253 -16.63 -28.90 -27.24
C GLY A 253 -16.59 -27.40 -27.42
N GLU A 254 -17.70 -26.74 -27.10
CA GLU A 254 -17.86 -25.31 -27.09
C GLU A 254 -17.66 -24.80 -25.67
N PHE A 255 -16.87 -23.74 -25.52
CA PHE A 255 -16.54 -23.15 -24.21
C PHE A 255 -16.96 -21.69 -24.22
N TRP A 256 -18.11 -21.42 -23.64
CA TRP A 256 -18.68 -20.08 -23.54
C TRP A 256 -18.39 -19.46 -22.18
N THR A 257 -17.96 -18.19 -22.18
CA THR A 257 -17.80 -17.42 -20.95
C THR A 257 -18.15 -15.94 -21.18
N SER A 258 -18.57 -15.26 -20.12
CA SER A 258 -18.80 -13.81 -20.15
C SER A 258 -17.48 -13.09 -19.97
N THR A 259 -16.97 -12.49 -21.06
CA THR A 259 -15.67 -11.77 -21.03
C THR A 259 -15.63 -10.68 -22.11
N ASP A 260 -14.60 -9.85 -22.07
CA ASP A 260 -14.29 -8.91 -23.15
C ASP A 260 -13.39 -9.59 -24.19
N ARG A 261 -13.98 -9.90 -25.34
CA ARG A 261 -13.31 -10.58 -26.45
C ARG A 261 -12.01 -9.89 -26.89
N ASN A 262 -12.05 -8.58 -27.04
CA ASN A 262 -10.90 -7.81 -27.54
C ASN A 262 -9.75 -7.80 -26.52
N ARG A 263 -10.06 -7.73 -25.23
CA ARG A 263 -9.07 -7.77 -24.16
C ARG A 263 -8.44 -9.15 -24.01
N VAL A 264 -9.22 -10.23 -24.14
CA VAL A 264 -8.65 -11.60 -24.14
C VAL A 264 -7.74 -11.80 -25.37
N MET A 265 -8.16 -11.34 -26.56
CA MET A 265 -7.30 -11.37 -27.76
C MET A 265 -6.00 -10.59 -27.54
N GLN A 266 -6.06 -9.41 -26.95
CA GLN A 266 -4.89 -8.58 -26.65
C GLN A 266 -3.89 -9.33 -25.76
N VAL A 267 -4.36 -10.04 -24.73
CA VAL A 267 -3.52 -10.85 -23.85
C VAL A 267 -2.85 -11.99 -24.63
N LEU A 268 -3.61 -12.74 -25.43
CA LEU A 268 -3.08 -13.85 -26.21
C LEU A 268 -2.09 -13.37 -27.29
N PHE A 269 -2.36 -12.25 -27.96
CA PHE A 269 -1.44 -11.64 -28.93
C PHE A 269 -0.11 -11.24 -28.27
N ASN A 270 -0.17 -10.71 -27.06
CA ASN A 270 1.03 -10.33 -26.32
C ASN A 270 1.87 -11.57 -25.97
N PHE A 271 1.24 -12.62 -25.43
CA PHE A 271 1.93 -13.87 -25.09
C PHE A 271 2.55 -14.53 -26.30
N LEU A 272 1.80 -14.67 -27.41
CA LEU A 272 2.31 -15.28 -28.63
C LEU A 272 3.43 -14.45 -29.28
N SER A 273 3.28 -13.11 -29.29
CA SER A 273 4.34 -12.24 -29.78
C SER A 273 5.63 -12.39 -28.96
N ASN A 274 5.53 -12.54 -27.65
CA ASN A 274 6.67 -12.77 -26.78
C ASN A 274 7.29 -14.16 -27.04
N ALA A 275 6.48 -15.20 -27.18
CA ALA A 275 6.94 -16.56 -27.51
C ALA A 275 7.67 -16.59 -28.86
N ILE A 276 7.13 -15.95 -29.92
CA ILE A 276 7.74 -15.89 -31.26
C ILE A 276 9.08 -15.13 -31.22
N LYS A 277 9.18 -14.06 -30.47
CA LYS A 277 10.42 -13.29 -30.33
C LYS A 277 11.53 -14.11 -29.67
N ASN A 278 11.19 -14.90 -28.65
CA ASN A 278 12.17 -15.60 -27.81
C ASN A 278 12.43 -17.07 -28.24
N THR A 279 11.73 -17.57 -29.28
CA THR A 279 11.93 -18.90 -29.83
C THR A 279 12.60 -18.80 -31.20
N GLU A 280 13.82 -19.31 -31.33
CA GLU A 280 14.57 -19.36 -32.60
C GLU A 280 14.24 -20.64 -33.37
N THR A 281 14.16 -21.77 -32.67
CA THR A 281 13.87 -23.11 -33.20
C THR A 281 13.02 -23.89 -32.20
N GLY A 282 12.15 -24.77 -32.68
CA GLY A 282 11.34 -25.62 -31.82
C GLY A 282 9.84 -25.41 -31.99
N SER A 283 9.09 -25.24 -30.92
CA SER A 283 7.64 -25.11 -31.00
C SER A 283 7.05 -24.14 -29.98
N ILE A 284 5.94 -23.53 -30.38
CA ILE A 284 5.10 -22.70 -29.53
C ILE A 284 3.73 -23.41 -29.45
N THR A 285 3.21 -23.56 -28.26
CA THR A 285 1.90 -24.18 -28.02
C THR A 285 0.92 -23.14 -27.49
N LEU A 286 -0.14 -22.84 -28.25
CA LEU A 286 -1.30 -22.09 -27.78
C LEU A 286 -2.33 -23.08 -27.26
N GLY A 287 -2.77 -22.93 -26.02
CA GLY A 287 -3.64 -23.92 -25.41
C GLY A 287 -4.84 -23.34 -24.69
N LEU A 288 -5.94 -24.13 -24.71
CA LEU A 288 -7.12 -23.98 -23.89
C LEU A 288 -7.30 -25.27 -23.09
N LYS A 289 -7.52 -25.16 -21.78
CA LYS A 289 -7.88 -26.27 -20.90
C LYS A 289 -9.02 -25.85 -19.98
N GLN A 290 -9.86 -26.79 -19.63
CA GLN A 290 -10.85 -26.63 -18.57
C GLN A 290 -10.29 -27.26 -17.28
N GLU A 291 -10.23 -26.50 -16.23
CA GLU A 291 -9.77 -26.90 -14.89
C GLU A 291 -10.88 -26.58 -13.88
N GLY A 292 -11.79 -27.54 -13.65
CA GLY A 292 -13.00 -27.33 -12.85
C GLY A 292 -13.92 -26.26 -13.48
N ASP A 293 -14.19 -25.20 -12.74
CA ASP A 293 -15.02 -24.06 -13.20
C ASP A 293 -14.21 -23.00 -13.98
N TRP A 294 -12.90 -23.20 -14.17
CA TRP A 294 -12.01 -22.27 -14.85
C TRP A 294 -11.66 -22.72 -16.25
N LEU A 295 -11.60 -21.75 -17.16
CA LEU A 295 -10.96 -21.91 -18.47
C LEU A 295 -9.55 -21.34 -18.39
N LYS A 296 -8.54 -22.18 -18.60
CA LYS A 296 -7.12 -21.80 -18.63
C LYS A 296 -6.65 -21.66 -20.07
N LEU A 297 -6.34 -20.42 -20.46
CA LEU A 297 -5.64 -20.12 -21.69
C LEU A 297 -4.13 -20.06 -21.39
N PHE A 298 -3.30 -20.68 -22.20
CA PHE A 298 -1.86 -20.68 -21.99
C PHE A 298 -1.09 -20.65 -23.30
N VAL A 299 0.09 -20.06 -23.27
CA VAL A 299 1.10 -20.12 -24.31
C VAL A 299 2.36 -20.72 -23.68
N SER A 300 2.89 -21.75 -24.33
CA SER A 300 4.14 -22.42 -23.91
C SER A 300 5.08 -22.45 -25.09
N ASP A 301 6.32 -22.09 -24.86
CA ASP A 301 7.37 -22.06 -25.88
C ASP A 301 8.59 -22.89 -25.46
N THR A 302 9.45 -23.21 -26.44
CA THR A 302 10.71 -23.92 -26.25
C THR A 302 11.90 -22.96 -26.41
N GLY A 303 11.71 -21.67 -26.13
CA GLY A 303 12.71 -20.62 -26.27
C GLY A 303 13.75 -20.63 -25.16
N CYS A 304 14.37 -19.48 -24.95
CA CYS A 304 15.44 -19.32 -23.96
C CYS A 304 15.01 -19.47 -22.49
N GLY A 305 13.70 -19.47 -22.22
CA GLY A 305 13.15 -19.54 -20.87
C GLY A 305 13.38 -18.25 -20.06
N ILE A 306 12.90 -18.28 -18.83
CA ILE A 306 13.00 -17.17 -17.86
C ILE A 306 13.74 -17.68 -16.62
N PRO A 307 14.84 -17.04 -16.18
CA PRO A 307 15.50 -17.39 -14.93
C PRO A 307 14.56 -17.30 -13.74
N GLU A 308 14.62 -18.26 -12.83
CA GLU A 308 13.72 -18.37 -11.68
C GLU A 308 13.74 -17.11 -10.80
N GLU A 309 14.90 -16.49 -10.65
CA GLU A 309 15.09 -15.23 -9.90
C GLU A 309 14.30 -14.04 -10.50
N LYS A 310 14.04 -14.08 -11.79
CA LYS A 310 13.32 -13.04 -12.53
C LYS A 310 11.82 -13.24 -12.60
N LEU A 311 11.31 -14.46 -12.33
CA LEU A 311 9.87 -14.77 -12.40
C LEU A 311 8.99 -13.82 -11.58
N PRO A 312 9.35 -13.40 -10.36
CA PRO A 312 8.52 -12.46 -9.60
C PRO A 312 8.40 -11.07 -10.24
N GLN A 313 9.33 -10.72 -11.13
CA GLN A 313 9.46 -9.38 -11.70
C GLN A 313 8.91 -9.26 -13.12
N ILE A 314 8.57 -10.35 -13.82
CA ILE A 314 8.15 -10.33 -15.24
C ILE A 314 6.88 -9.51 -15.50
N PHE A 315 6.04 -9.31 -14.50
CA PHE A 315 4.86 -8.47 -14.58
C PHE A 315 5.09 -7.03 -14.13
N THR A 316 6.34 -6.69 -13.75
CA THR A 316 6.74 -5.31 -13.39
C THR A 316 6.88 -4.49 -14.67
N ARG A 317 6.49 -3.21 -14.62
CA ARG A 317 6.54 -2.31 -15.77
C ARG A 317 7.96 -2.01 -16.18
N PHE A 318 8.23 -2.01 -17.49
CA PHE A 318 9.55 -1.76 -18.10
C PHE A 318 10.62 -2.79 -17.76
N GLU A 319 10.26 -3.89 -17.10
CA GLU A 319 11.19 -4.97 -16.87
C GLU A 319 11.46 -5.71 -18.18
N LYS A 320 12.75 -5.85 -18.53
CA LYS A 320 13.22 -6.59 -19.69
C LYS A 320 14.20 -7.66 -19.20
N LEU A 321 13.98 -8.89 -19.61
CA LEU A 321 14.89 -10.00 -19.27
C LEU A 321 16.24 -9.87 -19.98
N ASN A 322 16.22 -9.24 -21.17
CA ASN A 322 17.40 -9.00 -21.99
C ASN A 322 17.22 -7.64 -22.70
N ASP A 323 18.15 -6.71 -22.48
CA ASP A 323 18.15 -5.37 -23.08
C ASP A 323 18.32 -5.40 -24.62
N PHE A 324 18.83 -6.50 -25.17
CA PHE A 324 18.99 -6.69 -26.62
C PHE A 324 17.71 -7.16 -27.32
N VAL A 325 16.71 -7.63 -26.57
CA VAL A 325 15.43 -8.05 -27.15
C VAL A 325 14.49 -6.85 -27.24
N GLN A 326 14.08 -6.54 -28.47
CA GLN A 326 13.20 -5.42 -28.77
C GLN A 326 11.82 -5.58 -28.14
N GLY A 327 11.42 -4.67 -27.27
CA GLY A 327 10.10 -4.66 -26.61
C GLY A 327 9.94 -3.49 -25.67
N THR A 328 8.69 -3.13 -25.35
CA THR A 328 8.36 -1.97 -24.51
C THR A 328 8.51 -2.26 -22.99
N GLY A 329 8.57 -3.54 -22.60
CA GLY A 329 8.52 -3.94 -21.18
C GLY A 329 7.17 -3.65 -20.50
N LEU A 330 6.16 -3.25 -21.27
CA LEU A 330 4.81 -2.97 -20.75
C LEU A 330 3.82 -4.10 -20.98
N GLY A 331 4.06 -4.94 -21.98
CA GLY A 331 3.09 -5.92 -22.44
C GLY A 331 2.57 -6.86 -21.35
N LEU A 332 3.46 -7.51 -20.60
CA LEU A 332 3.05 -8.43 -19.52
C LEU A 332 2.34 -7.72 -18.37
N SER A 333 2.75 -6.51 -18.02
CA SER A 333 2.08 -5.71 -16.98
C SER A 333 0.67 -5.28 -17.40
N ILE A 334 0.46 -4.98 -18.68
CA ILE A 334 -0.85 -4.71 -19.26
C ILE A 334 -1.70 -5.99 -19.24
N CYS A 335 -1.14 -7.14 -19.63
CA CYS A 335 -1.84 -8.43 -19.57
C CYS A 335 -2.32 -8.73 -18.15
N LYS A 336 -1.48 -8.55 -17.15
CA LYS A 336 -1.86 -8.73 -15.74
C LYS A 336 -3.03 -7.84 -15.36
N SER A 337 -2.95 -6.56 -15.66
CA SER A 337 -4.02 -5.61 -15.35
C SER A 337 -5.34 -5.93 -16.06
N ILE A 338 -5.30 -6.41 -17.31
CA ILE A 338 -6.49 -6.84 -18.05
C ILE A 338 -7.10 -8.08 -17.39
N VAL A 339 -6.29 -9.12 -17.12
CA VAL A 339 -6.76 -10.39 -16.57
C VAL A 339 -7.36 -10.19 -15.18
N GLU A 340 -6.73 -9.41 -14.31
CA GLU A 340 -7.26 -9.07 -12.98
C GLU A 340 -8.61 -8.35 -13.06
N ARG A 341 -8.77 -7.41 -14.01
CA ARG A 341 -10.05 -6.71 -14.21
C ARG A 341 -11.16 -7.58 -14.83
N LEU A 342 -10.79 -8.60 -15.56
CA LEU A 342 -11.73 -9.62 -16.05
C LEU A 342 -12.11 -10.64 -14.95
N GLY A 343 -11.55 -10.52 -13.73
CA GLY A 343 -11.77 -11.44 -12.61
C GLY A 343 -10.96 -12.74 -12.73
N GLY A 344 -9.96 -12.77 -13.61
CA GLY A 344 -9.09 -13.92 -13.85
C GLY A 344 -7.81 -13.90 -13.00
N ARG A 345 -6.95 -14.90 -13.27
CA ARG A 345 -5.60 -15.02 -12.70
C ARG A 345 -4.59 -15.17 -13.83
N ILE A 346 -3.39 -14.67 -13.61
CA ILE A 346 -2.26 -14.81 -14.52
C ILE A 346 -1.09 -15.41 -13.76
N GLU A 347 -0.45 -16.39 -14.35
CA GLU A 347 0.69 -17.12 -13.77
C GLU A 347 1.86 -17.11 -14.74
#